data_8fa1cc785a8471246785affa846c3879
#
_entry.id   8fa1cc785a8471246785affa846c3879
#
_cell.length_a   1.000
_cell.length_b   1.000
_cell.length_c   1.000
_cell.angle_alpha   90.00
_cell.angle_beta   90.00
_cell.angle_gamma   90.00
#
_symmetry.space_group_name_H-M   'P 1'
#
loop_
_entity.id
_entity.type
_entity.pdbx_description
1 polymer ?
#
loop_
_entity_poly.entity_id
_entity_poly.type
_entity_poly.pdbx_seq_one_letter_code
_entity_poly.pdbx_strand_id
1 'polypeptide(L)'
;MKTPRQLRGLAYQVFYGLPLPVRRQLARALSPKYLVGAVTIIRDAEAEAPGRLLLLRQPPGRGWGLPAGLLKRRELPAAGAARELFEEAGVRVKPGDLAPGNPNAVIHPNGGVVDTVFFGAVPASSTPLVVDGGEVLEARWFPVDDLPKLTWPTERLLGIYGIGPRAGELPPSVPASDSYGPPREGAR
;
A
#
# COMPACT_ATOMS: atom_id res chain seq x y z
N MET A 1 -4.13 35.62 -32.57
CA MET A 1 -4.27 34.27 -31.94
C MET A 1 -3.99 34.41 -30.43
N LYS A 2 -4.89 33.93 -29.56
CA LYS A 2 -4.60 33.90 -28.09
C LYS A 2 -3.49 32.94 -27.77
N THR A 3 -2.56 33.31 -26.90
CA THR A 3 -1.47 32.43 -26.47
C THR A 3 -2.02 31.22 -25.69
N PRO A 4 -1.30 30.08 -25.62
CA PRO A 4 -1.72 28.90 -24.84
C PRO A 4 -2.05 29.23 -23.37
N ARG A 5 -1.36 30.21 -22.77
CA ARG A 5 -1.64 30.70 -21.41
C ARG A 5 -2.99 31.41 -21.31
N GLN A 6 -3.35 32.26 -22.32
CA GLN A 6 -4.63 32.99 -22.31
C GLN A 6 -5.82 32.03 -22.50
N LEU A 7 -5.67 30.98 -23.33
CA LEU A 7 -6.68 29.95 -23.51
C LEU A 7 -6.91 29.14 -22.21
N ARG A 8 -5.83 28.79 -21.51
CA ARG A 8 -5.95 28.14 -20.19
C ARG A 8 -6.66 29.02 -19.16
N GLY A 9 -6.32 30.31 -19.09
CA GLY A 9 -6.99 31.26 -18.19
C GLY A 9 -8.48 31.36 -18.45
N LEU A 10 -8.89 31.44 -19.72
CA LEU A 10 -10.30 31.46 -20.11
C LEU A 10 -11.02 30.16 -19.73
N ALA A 11 -10.39 29.00 -19.97
CA ALA A 11 -10.96 27.71 -19.59
C ALA A 11 -11.17 27.58 -18.08
N TYR A 12 -10.24 28.09 -17.26
CA TYR A 12 -10.41 28.14 -15.82
C TYR A 12 -11.55 29.07 -15.39
N GLN A 13 -11.65 30.26 -15.97
CA GLN A 13 -12.74 31.21 -15.68
C GLN A 13 -14.11 30.60 -16.00
N VAL A 14 -14.24 29.95 -17.15
CA VAL A 14 -15.46 29.23 -17.54
C VAL A 14 -15.78 28.12 -16.58
N PHE A 15 -14.78 27.27 -16.27
CA PHE A 15 -14.95 26.14 -15.34
C PHE A 15 -15.39 26.59 -13.95
N TYR A 16 -14.75 27.63 -13.37
CA TYR A 16 -15.12 28.14 -12.05
C TYR A 16 -16.42 28.95 -12.05
N GLY A 17 -16.87 29.47 -13.18
CA GLY A 17 -18.19 30.10 -13.37
C GLY A 17 -19.35 29.07 -13.38
N LEU A 18 -19.08 27.80 -13.59
CA LEU A 18 -20.12 26.76 -13.59
C LEU A 18 -20.63 26.46 -12.16
N PRO A 19 -21.92 26.11 -12.01
CA PRO A 19 -22.46 25.61 -10.74
C PRO A 19 -21.65 24.42 -10.18
N LEU A 20 -21.52 24.35 -8.84
CA LEU A 20 -20.73 23.35 -8.17
C LEU A 20 -21.05 21.88 -8.56
N PRO A 21 -22.34 21.47 -8.75
CA PRO A 21 -22.67 20.13 -9.21
C PRO A 21 -22.08 19.81 -10.59
N VAL A 22 -22.15 20.79 -11.53
CA VAL A 22 -21.63 20.61 -12.90
C VAL A 22 -20.10 20.48 -12.88
N ARG A 23 -19.41 21.33 -12.12
CA ARG A 23 -17.94 21.22 -11.94
C ARG A 23 -17.54 19.86 -11.39
N ARG A 24 -18.27 19.35 -10.39
CA ARG A 24 -18.00 18.04 -9.80
C ARG A 24 -18.18 16.89 -10.81
N GLN A 25 -19.21 16.98 -11.66
CA GLN A 25 -19.44 15.98 -12.71
C GLN A 25 -18.34 16.02 -13.77
N LEU A 26 -17.97 17.23 -14.25
CA LEU A 26 -16.88 17.39 -15.21
C LEU A 26 -15.54 16.90 -14.65
N ALA A 27 -15.21 17.27 -13.40
CA ALA A 27 -14.01 16.78 -12.76
C ALA A 27 -14.01 15.25 -12.67
N ARG A 28 -15.12 14.62 -12.25
CA ARG A 28 -15.25 13.16 -12.18
C ARG A 28 -15.13 12.47 -13.56
N ALA A 29 -15.61 13.11 -14.62
CA ALA A 29 -15.53 12.55 -15.97
C ALA A 29 -14.13 12.65 -16.57
N LEU A 30 -13.39 13.72 -16.25
CA LEU A 30 -12.11 14.04 -16.87
C LEU A 30 -10.90 13.60 -16.03
N SER A 31 -11.09 13.31 -14.73
CA SER A 31 -9.99 12.87 -13.86
C SER A 31 -9.75 11.38 -13.96
N PRO A 32 -8.49 10.92 -13.88
CA PRO A 32 -8.17 9.52 -13.72
C PRO A 32 -8.89 8.95 -12.50
N LYS A 33 -9.36 7.72 -12.62
CA LYS A 33 -9.99 6.98 -11.51
C LYS A 33 -9.02 5.94 -11.01
N TYR A 34 -8.87 5.89 -9.69
CA TYR A 34 -8.06 4.90 -9.02
C TYR A 34 -8.91 4.11 -8.04
N LEU A 35 -8.66 2.81 -7.95
CA LEU A 35 -9.02 2.00 -6.80
C LEU A 35 -7.99 2.28 -5.71
N VAL A 36 -8.44 2.42 -4.48
CA VAL A 36 -7.54 2.66 -3.35
C VAL A 36 -7.53 1.44 -2.47
N GLY A 37 -6.34 0.88 -2.30
CA GLY A 37 -6.07 -0.24 -1.41
C GLY A 37 -5.35 0.20 -0.14
N ALA A 38 -5.34 -0.70 0.84
CA ALA A 38 -4.50 -0.61 2.02
C ALA A 38 -3.70 -1.91 2.16
N VAL A 39 -2.40 -1.77 2.37
CA VAL A 39 -1.44 -2.88 2.48
C VAL A 39 -0.73 -2.79 3.82
N THR A 40 -0.53 -3.93 4.48
CA THR A 40 0.25 -3.99 5.71
C THR A 40 1.55 -4.75 5.51
N ILE A 41 2.64 -4.19 6.03
CA ILE A 41 3.94 -4.86 6.17
C ILE A 41 4.10 -5.15 7.67
N ILE A 42 3.77 -6.37 8.07
CA ILE A 42 3.77 -6.78 9.47
C ILE A 42 5.04 -7.54 9.78
N ARG A 43 5.77 -7.06 10.78
CA ARG A 43 6.99 -7.69 11.30
C ARG A 43 6.68 -8.50 12.56
N ASP A 44 7.46 -9.53 12.75
CA ASP A 44 7.51 -10.21 14.04
C ASP A 44 8.30 -9.36 15.04
N ALA A 45 7.65 -8.96 16.11
CA ALA A 45 8.24 -8.12 17.16
C ALA A 45 9.30 -8.84 18.01
N GLU A 46 9.36 -10.19 17.94
CA GLU A 46 10.28 -11.02 18.72
C GLU A 46 11.50 -11.48 17.92
N ALA A 47 11.49 -11.28 16.60
CA ALA A 47 12.60 -11.72 15.76
C ALA A 47 13.75 -10.73 15.78
N GLU A 48 14.96 -11.25 16.01
CA GLU A 48 16.20 -10.47 15.83
C GLU A 48 16.38 -10.03 14.38
N ALA A 49 17.17 -8.96 14.16
CA ALA A 49 17.47 -8.46 12.82
C ALA A 49 18.10 -9.58 11.94
N PRO A 50 17.70 -9.68 10.66
CA PRO A 50 16.87 -8.76 9.89
C PRO A 50 15.35 -8.89 10.12
N GLY A 51 14.92 -9.81 10.97
CA GLY A 51 13.52 -9.99 11.34
C GLY A 51 12.74 -10.94 10.42
N ARG A 52 11.44 -11.08 10.71
CA ARG A 52 10.51 -11.88 9.90
C ARG A 52 9.32 -11.04 9.46
N LEU A 53 8.77 -11.34 8.27
CA LEU A 53 7.58 -10.72 7.71
C LEU A 53 6.43 -11.72 7.62
N LEU A 54 5.22 -11.23 7.89
CA LEU A 54 4.00 -11.98 7.59
C LEU A 54 3.71 -11.87 6.09
N LEU A 55 3.61 -13.01 5.45
CA LEU A 55 3.20 -13.13 4.05
C LEU A 55 2.03 -14.09 3.91
N LEU A 56 1.24 -13.87 2.87
CA LEU A 56 0.05 -14.62 2.53
C LEU A 56 0.21 -15.28 1.17
N ARG A 57 -0.36 -16.47 1.02
CA ARG A 57 -0.48 -17.15 -0.27
C ARG A 57 -1.94 -17.21 -0.67
N GLN A 58 -2.26 -16.55 -1.77
CA GLN A 58 -3.62 -16.46 -2.33
C GLN A 58 -3.74 -17.31 -3.60
N PRO A 59 -4.96 -17.75 -3.99
CA PRO A 59 -5.16 -18.44 -5.27
C PRO A 59 -4.66 -17.60 -6.45
N PRO A 60 -4.13 -18.20 -7.50
CA PRO A 60 -3.84 -19.62 -7.73
C PRO A 60 -2.51 -20.11 -7.12
N GLY A 61 -1.95 -19.48 -6.10
CA GLY A 61 -0.74 -19.93 -5.41
C GLY A 61 0.59 -19.63 -6.13
N ARG A 62 0.61 -18.62 -7.01
CA ARG A 62 1.80 -18.30 -7.86
C ARG A 62 2.93 -17.58 -7.12
N GLY A 63 2.74 -17.21 -5.89
CA GLY A 63 3.70 -16.49 -5.06
C GLY A 63 3.08 -16.00 -3.77
N TRP A 64 3.90 -15.44 -2.91
CA TRP A 64 3.50 -14.87 -1.63
C TRP A 64 3.26 -13.36 -1.76
N GLY A 65 2.25 -12.87 -1.08
CA GLY A 65 1.83 -11.47 -1.04
C GLY A 65 1.83 -10.89 0.36
N LEU A 66 1.56 -9.60 0.46
CA LEU A 66 1.30 -8.91 1.71
C LEU A 66 -0.20 -8.92 2.01
N PRO A 67 -0.62 -8.85 3.28
CA PRO A 67 -2.01 -8.58 3.63
C PRO A 67 -2.46 -7.26 3.01
N ALA A 68 -3.53 -7.30 2.21
CA ALA A 68 -3.95 -6.14 1.43
C ALA A 68 -5.37 -6.29 0.88
N GLY A 69 -6.11 -5.18 0.85
CA GLY A 69 -7.41 -5.15 0.20
C GLY A 69 -7.91 -3.75 -0.12
N LEU A 70 -9.05 -3.67 -0.78
CA LEU A 70 -9.64 -2.39 -1.19
C LEU A 70 -10.32 -1.68 -0.02
N LEU A 71 -10.17 -0.38 0.05
CA LEU A 71 -10.90 0.43 1.02
C LEU A 71 -12.39 0.41 0.75
N LYS A 72 -13.18 0.23 1.80
CA LYS A 72 -14.62 0.41 1.79
C LYS A 72 -14.97 1.91 1.69
N ARG A 73 -16.16 2.19 1.23
CA ARG A 73 -16.60 3.60 1.09
C ARG A 73 -16.52 4.36 2.43
N ARG A 74 -15.81 5.48 2.48
CA ARG A 74 -15.57 6.31 3.66
C ARG A 74 -14.71 5.64 4.75
N GLU A 75 -14.05 4.54 4.44
CA GLU A 75 -13.11 3.90 5.35
C GLU A 75 -11.79 4.66 5.39
N LEU A 76 -11.23 4.83 6.59
CA LEU A 76 -9.90 5.40 6.75
C LEU A 76 -8.84 4.37 6.35
N PRO A 77 -7.75 4.74 5.67
CA PRO A 77 -6.76 3.79 5.18
C PRO A 77 -6.18 2.87 6.27
N ALA A 78 -5.82 3.40 7.43
CA ALA A 78 -5.31 2.59 8.52
C ALA A 78 -6.36 1.60 9.09
N ALA A 79 -7.64 1.99 9.07
CA ALA A 79 -8.73 1.10 9.49
C ALA A 79 -8.94 -0.03 8.47
N GLY A 80 -8.87 0.29 7.16
CA GLY A 80 -8.90 -0.70 6.08
C GLY A 80 -7.74 -1.68 6.18
N ALA A 81 -6.53 -1.17 6.41
CA ALA A 81 -5.33 -1.98 6.61
C ALA A 81 -5.47 -2.97 7.78
N ALA A 82 -5.95 -2.50 8.93
CA ALA A 82 -6.17 -3.35 10.11
C ALA A 82 -7.29 -4.38 9.87
N ARG A 83 -8.35 -4.01 9.14
CA ARG A 83 -9.45 -4.91 8.79
C ARG A 83 -8.98 -6.02 7.85
N GLU A 84 -8.31 -5.68 6.74
CA GLU A 84 -7.80 -6.67 5.78
C GLU A 84 -6.81 -7.63 6.46
N LEU A 85 -5.90 -7.13 7.29
CA LEU A 85 -4.97 -7.96 8.06
C LEU A 85 -5.72 -8.96 8.95
N PHE A 86 -6.82 -8.53 9.56
CA PHE A 86 -7.65 -9.43 10.36
C PHE A 86 -8.45 -10.42 9.49
N GLU A 87 -9.09 -9.95 8.42
CA GLU A 87 -9.89 -10.79 7.52
C GLU A 87 -9.03 -11.86 6.84
N GLU A 88 -7.79 -11.52 6.40
CA GLU A 88 -6.92 -12.41 5.65
C GLU A 88 -5.97 -13.31 6.50
N ALA A 89 -5.59 -12.85 7.68
CA ALA A 89 -4.59 -13.55 8.52
C ALA A 89 -5.02 -13.81 9.97
N GLY A 90 -6.19 -13.31 10.39
CA GLY A 90 -6.65 -13.40 11.78
C GLY A 90 -5.91 -12.47 12.74
N VAL A 91 -4.97 -11.68 12.28
CA VAL A 91 -4.12 -10.81 13.11
C VAL A 91 -4.84 -9.52 13.48
N ARG A 92 -4.97 -9.24 14.77
CA ARG A 92 -5.65 -8.05 15.29
C ARG A 92 -4.64 -6.97 15.68
N VAL A 93 -4.74 -5.82 15.04
CA VAL A 93 -4.01 -4.60 15.39
C VAL A 93 -4.98 -3.42 15.49
N LYS A 94 -4.69 -2.44 16.33
CA LYS A 94 -5.47 -1.20 16.31
C LYS A 94 -4.96 -0.33 15.14
N PRO A 95 -5.86 0.38 14.43
CA PRO A 95 -5.42 1.28 13.34
C PRO A 95 -4.38 2.33 13.78
N GLY A 96 -4.43 2.77 15.05
CA GLY A 96 -3.48 3.72 15.63
C GLY A 96 -2.09 3.14 15.93
N ASP A 97 -1.95 1.82 15.94
CA ASP A 97 -0.67 1.13 16.15
C ASP A 97 0.05 0.86 14.80
N LEU A 98 -0.60 1.18 13.69
CA LEU A 98 -0.04 1.07 12.35
C LEU A 98 0.65 2.38 11.94
N ALA A 99 1.95 2.33 11.69
CA ALA A 99 2.71 3.47 11.21
C ALA A 99 2.59 3.59 9.68
N PRO A 100 2.32 4.79 9.13
CA PRO A 100 2.31 4.98 7.68
C PRO A 100 3.71 4.75 7.10
N GLY A 101 3.78 4.13 5.93
CA GLY A 101 5.02 4.01 5.16
C GLY A 101 5.53 5.37 4.66
N ASN A 102 6.77 5.41 4.24
CA ASN A 102 7.33 6.56 3.54
C ASN A 102 8.01 6.10 2.24
N PRO A 103 7.34 6.31 1.07
CA PRO A 103 6.06 6.96 0.85
C PRO A 103 4.86 6.17 1.42
N ASN A 104 3.80 6.88 1.84
CA ASN A 104 2.59 6.19 2.33
C ASN A 104 1.67 5.70 1.18
N ALA A 105 1.76 6.30 0.00
CA ALA A 105 0.94 5.91 -1.14
C ALA A 105 1.81 5.50 -2.33
N VAL A 106 1.52 4.34 -2.90
CA VAL A 106 2.23 3.76 -4.04
C VAL A 106 1.26 3.53 -5.19
N ILE A 107 1.54 4.14 -6.35
CA ILE A 107 0.76 3.94 -7.57
C ILE A 107 1.34 2.74 -8.33
N HIS A 108 0.47 1.79 -8.68
CA HIS A 108 0.89 0.65 -9.48
C HIS A 108 1.12 1.05 -10.95
N PRO A 109 2.20 0.55 -11.61
CA PRO A 109 2.56 0.95 -12.97
C PRO A 109 1.50 0.66 -14.02
N ASN A 110 0.71 -0.41 -13.79
CA ASN A 110 -0.37 -0.80 -14.71
C ASN A 110 -1.59 0.14 -14.59
N GLY A 111 -1.50 1.16 -13.73
CA GLY A 111 -2.53 2.16 -13.53
C GLY A 111 -3.75 1.63 -12.75
N GLY A 112 -4.58 2.56 -12.32
CA GLY A 112 -5.88 2.23 -11.72
C GLY A 112 -5.87 1.81 -10.25
N VAL A 113 -4.73 1.52 -9.63
CA VAL A 113 -4.64 1.18 -8.19
C VAL A 113 -3.60 2.04 -7.49
N VAL A 114 -3.98 2.54 -6.32
CA VAL A 114 -3.09 3.22 -5.36
C VAL A 114 -3.18 2.46 -4.05
N ASP A 115 -2.06 1.92 -3.61
CA ASP A 115 -1.97 1.29 -2.29
C ASP A 115 -1.47 2.28 -1.24
N THR A 116 -2.19 2.37 -0.14
CA THR A 116 -1.73 3.03 1.08
C THR A 116 -1.03 2.00 1.96
N VAL A 117 0.22 2.25 2.33
CA VAL A 117 1.10 1.27 2.97
C VAL A 117 1.30 1.59 4.44
N PHE A 118 1.16 0.57 5.27
CA PHE A 118 1.31 0.66 6.71
C PHE A 118 2.25 -0.40 7.25
N PHE A 119 3.04 -0.02 8.24
CA PHE A 119 3.92 -0.90 8.99
C PHE A 119 3.33 -1.20 10.37
N GLY A 120 3.50 -2.43 10.81
CA GLY A 120 3.15 -2.85 12.16
C GLY A 120 4.05 -3.98 12.62
N ALA A 121 4.01 -4.26 13.93
CA ALA A 121 4.71 -5.38 14.51
C ALA A 121 3.81 -6.08 15.54
N VAL A 122 3.85 -7.40 15.56
CA VAL A 122 3.16 -8.23 16.54
C VAL A 122 4.07 -9.38 16.97
N PRO A 123 3.98 -9.88 18.20
CA PRO A 123 4.76 -11.05 18.65
C PRO A 123 4.22 -12.31 17.97
N ALA A 124 5.04 -12.96 17.15
CA ALA A 124 4.61 -14.15 16.40
C ALA A 124 4.26 -15.33 17.31
N SER A 125 4.91 -15.46 18.47
CA SER A 125 4.67 -16.56 19.43
C SER A 125 3.27 -16.54 20.03
N SER A 126 2.67 -15.36 20.18
CA SER A 126 1.34 -15.16 20.78
C SER A 126 0.27 -14.72 19.79
N THR A 127 0.61 -14.63 18.50
CA THR A 127 -0.30 -14.22 17.43
C THR A 127 -0.59 -15.40 16.50
N PRO A 128 -1.66 -16.17 16.75
CA PRO A 128 -2.04 -17.28 15.86
C PRO A 128 -2.49 -16.73 14.51
N LEU A 129 -1.99 -17.33 13.42
CA LEU A 129 -2.43 -17.02 12.07
C LEU A 129 -3.64 -17.89 11.72
N VAL A 130 -4.71 -17.24 11.27
CA VAL A 130 -5.97 -17.91 10.90
C VAL A 130 -6.37 -17.43 9.51
N VAL A 131 -6.51 -18.36 8.57
CA VAL A 131 -6.94 -18.11 7.19
C VAL A 131 -8.27 -18.80 6.91
N ASP A 132 -9.05 -18.26 5.98
CA ASP A 132 -10.35 -18.81 5.61
C ASP A 132 -10.27 -19.99 4.64
N GLY A 133 -9.10 -20.18 3.98
CA GLY A 133 -8.86 -21.20 2.96
C GLY A 133 -9.50 -20.93 1.60
N GLY A 134 -10.23 -19.84 1.44
CA GLY A 134 -10.85 -19.39 0.20
C GLY A 134 -10.06 -18.28 -0.48
N GLU A 135 -10.05 -17.11 0.10
CA GLU A 135 -9.27 -15.97 -0.42
C GLU A 135 -7.79 -16.10 -0.05
N VAL A 136 -7.49 -16.63 1.13
CA VAL A 136 -6.13 -16.90 1.59
C VAL A 136 -5.96 -18.38 1.88
N LEU A 137 -5.03 -19.02 1.15
CA LEU A 137 -4.70 -20.43 1.30
C LEU A 137 -3.78 -20.69 2.49
N GLU A 138 -2.89 -19.76 2.77
CA GLU A 138 -1.85 -19.91 3.78
C GLU A 138 -1.31 -18.55 4.22
N ALA A 139 -1.03 -18.42 5.52
CA ALA A 139 -0.33 -17.28 6.11
C ALA A 139 0.91 -17.80 6.86
N ARG A 140 2.08 -17.15 6.70
CA ARG A 140 3.33 -17.59 7.30
C ARG A 140 4.28 -16.45 7.58
N TRP A 141 5.12 -16.64 8.61
CA TRP A 141 6.27 -15.80 8.91
C TRP A 141 7.50 -16.25 8.13
N PHE A 142 8.14 -15.33 7.41
CA PHE A 142 9.36 -15.59 6.64
C PHE A 142 10.50 -14.67 7.08
N PRO A 143 11.73 -15.19 7.20
CA PRO A 143 12.91 -14.34 7.39
C PRO A 143 13.05 -13.34 6.25
N VAL A 144 13.43 -12.10 6.58
CA VAL A 144 13.58 -11.03 5.57
C VAL A 144 14.70 -11.32 4.58
N ASP A 145 15.73 -12.04 5.00
CA ASP A 145 16.87 -12.47 4.20
C ASP A 145 16.66 -13.81 3.45
N ASP A 146 15.54 -14.50 3.73
CA ASP A 146 15.14 -15.75 3.05
C ASP A 146 13.64 -15.70 2.68
N LEU A 147 13.28 -14.71 1.89
CA LEU A 147 11.91 -14.56 1.42
C LEU A 147 11.58 -15.60 0.35
N PRO A 148 10.36 -16.18 0.38
CA PRO A 148 9.91 -17.10 -0.65
C PRO A 148 9.70 -16.36 -1.97
N LYS A 149 9.35 -17.09 -3.03
CA LYS A 149 8.94 -16.48 -4.29
C LYS A 149 7.73 -15.55 -4.04
N LEU A 150 7.95 -14.27 -4.20
CA LEU A 150 6.92 -13.24 -4.06
C LEU A 150 6.08 -13.09 -5.34
N THR A 151 4.88 -12.52 -5.20
CA THR A 151 4.17 -11.98 -6.35
C THR A 151 4.88 -10.70 -6.83
N TRP A 152 4.85 -10.43 -8.13
CA TRP A 152 5.50 -9.25 -8.69
C TRP A 152 5.09 -7.90 -8.04
N PRO A 153 3.79 -7.66 -7.73
CA PRO A 153 3.40 -6.44 -7.02
C PRO A 153 4.03 -6.34 -5.62
N THR A 154 4.07 -7.45 -4.88
CA THR A 154 4.65 -7.51 -3.53
C THR A 154 6.16 -7.28 -3.56
N GLU A 155 6.87 -7.95 -4.46
CA GLU A 155 8.31 -7.79 -4.63
C GLU A 155 8.70 -6.35 -4.93
N ARG A 156 7.95 -5.71 -5.82
CA ARG A 156 8.13 -4.31 -6.16
C ARG A 156 7.80 -3.38 -4.99
N LEU A 157 6.68 -3.63 -4.28
CA LEU A 157 6.28 -2.80 -3.15
C LEU A 157 7.33 -2.87 -2.03
N LEU A 158 7.75 -4.07 -1.64
CA LEU A 158 8.79 -4.28 -0.63
C LEU A 158 10.11 -3.63 -1.02
N GLY A 159 10.47 -3.67 -2.33
CA GLY A 159 11.67 -3.03 -2.85
C GLY A 159 11.72 -1.53 -2.61
N ILE A 160 10.57 -0.83 -2.69
CA ILE A 160 10.46 0.61 -2.36
C ILE A 160 10.89 0.89 -0.92
N TYR A 161 10.67 -0.05 -0.02
CA TYR A 161 11.02 0.06 1.40
C TYR A 161 12.34 -0.63 1.77
N GLY A 162 13.16 -0.94 0.77
CA GLY A 162 14.48 -1.56 0.99
C GLY A 162 14.43 -3.02 1.45
N ILE A 163 13.34 -3.74 1.16
CA ILE A 163 13.11 -5.11 1.58
C ILE A 163 13.09 -6.06 0.38
N GLY A 164 13.76 -7.21 0.52
CA GLY A 164 13.72 -8.29 -0.44
C GLY A 164 14.57 -8.09 -1.70
N PRO A 165 14.36 -8.89 -2.76
CA PRO A 165 15.27 -9.00 -3.91
C PRO A 165 15.35 -7.72 -4.76
N ARG A 166 14.35 -6.83 -4.64
CA ARG A 166 14.34 -5.53 -5.35
C ARG A 166 14.64 -4.35 -4.42
N ALA A 167 15.27 -4.60 -3.29
CA ALA A 167 15.66 -3.55 -2.35
C ALA A 167 16.56 -2.51 -3.04
N GLY A 168 16.17 -1.22 -2.95
CA GLY A 168 16.89 -0.12 -3.60
C GLY A 168 16.53 0.12 -5.07
N GLU A 169 15.70 -0.69 -5.70
CA GLU A 169 15.12 -0.38 -6.99
C GLU A 169 14.01 0.66 -6.84
N LEU A 170 14.30 1.91 -7.19
CA LEU A 170 13.29 2.97 -7.24
C LEU A 170 12.40 2.81 -8.48
N PRO A 171 11.11 3.17 -8.38
CA PRO A 171 10.28 3.30 -9.57
C PRO A 171 10.93 4.25 -10.58
N PRO A 172 10.90 3.95 -11.89
CA PRO A 172 11.58 4.75 -12.93
C PRO A 172 11.20 6.23 -12.97
N SER A 173 10.06 6.60 -12.38
CA SER A 173 9.51 7.96 -12.34
C SER A 173 9.89 8.75 -11.08
N VAL A 174 10.62 8.15 -10.16
CA VAL A 174 10.96 8.79 -8.87
C VAL A 174 12.45 9.08 -8.85
N PRO A 175 12.87 10.35 -8.69
CA PRO A 175 14.28 10.66 -8.53
C PRO A 175 14.84 9.95 -7.29
N ALA A 176 16.07 9.45 -7.40
CA ALA A 176 16.79 8.88 -6.28
C ALA A 176 16.88 9.93 -5.16
N SER A 177 16.12 9.75 -4.10
CA SER A 177 16.19 10.56 -2.89
C SER A 177 16.20 9.62 -1.70
N ASP A 178 16.97 9.97 -0.67
CA ASP A 178 17.12 9.20 0.58
C ASP A 178 15.81 9.04 1.38
N SER A 179 14.68 9.48 0.80
CA SER A 179 13.36 9.51 1.45
C SER A 179 12.54 8.23 1.34
N TYR A 180 13.02 7.19 0.65
CA TYR A 180 12.32 5.93 0.42
C TYR A 180 12.84 4.79 1.30
N GLY A 181 13.00 5.03 2.56
CA GLY A 181 13.35 4.00 3.53
C GLY A 181 12.18 3.65 4.47
N PRO A 182 12.26 2.53 5.20
CA PRO A 182 11.35 2.28 6.31
C PRO A 182 11.45 3.42 7.31
N PRO A 183 10.38 3.70 8.09
CA PRO A 183 10.45 4.70 9.15
C PRO A 183 11.68 4.40 10.01
N ARG A 184 12.56 5.39 10.18
CA ARG A 184 13.75 5.21 11.05
C ARG A 184 13.23 4.96 12.46
N GLU A 185 13.53 3.81 13.02
CA GLU A 185 13.32 3.56 14.44
C GLU A 185 14.13 4.64 15.21
N GLY A 186 13.42 5.47 15.97
CA GLY A 186 14.07 6.36 16.94
C GLY A 186 13.96 7.86 16.75
N ALA A 187 13.04 8.40 15.96
CA ALA A 187 12.72 9.83 16.05
C ALA A 187 11.65 10.04 17.15
N ARG A 188 12.13 10.18 18.40
CA ARG A 188 11.35 10.78 19.49
C ARG A 188 11.47 12.30 19.44
#